data_e64f73cc876a850be783a4ad5b4e517f
#
_entry.id   e64f73cc876a850be783a4ad5b4e517f
#
_cell.length_a   1.000
_cell.length_b   1.000
_cell.length_c   1.000
_cell.angle_alpha   90.00
_cell.angle_beta   90.00
_cell.angle_gamma   90.00
#
_symmetry.space_group_name_H-M   'P 1'
#
loop_
_entity.id
_entity.type
_entity.pdbx_description
1 polymer ?
#
loop_
_entity_poly.entity_id
_entity_poly.type
_entity_poly.pdbx_seq_one_letter_code
_entity_poly.pdbx_strand_id
1 'polypeptide(L)'
;MGSEMCIRDSVSLIVHVPEAQPVLDRLLTDDSLDLSGLCNRFCYHSRFGMILEENTSMRHLFYELYHVPEAIRKRYLRLKVMEILLFLTTLEPVQKQNQIQLNKKQADAVKEIHYLLTQHVKEHLTINELAQRGGLAATTLKRCFKEMYGKTIFQYMQEYRVSEAARLLIEGEESIMEIAARVGYENSSKFAKAFQKFTGLTPSMYRQKHKS
;
A
#
# COMPACT_ATOMS: atom_id res chain seq x y z
N MET A 1 -19.40 -7.76 -0.87
CA MET A 1 -18.95 -6.52 -0.24
C MET A 1 -17.43 -6.54 -0.32
N GLY A 2 -16.85 -6.04 -1.43
CA GLY A 2 -15.43 -5.88 -1.60
C GLY A 2 -15.02 -4.56 -0.94
N SER A 3 -14.22 -4.63 0.10
CA SER A 3 -13.63 -3.46 0.73
C SER A 3 -12.64 -2.87 -0.27
N GLU A 4 -12.99 -1.73 -0.83
CA GLU A 4 -12.09 -0.88 -1.59
C GLU A 4 -11.05 -0.30 -0.63
N MET A 5 -9.96 -1.00 -0.44
CA MET A 5 -8.79 -0.41 0.19
C MET A 5 -8.12 0.46 -0.87
N CYS A 6 -8.32 1.76 -0.75
CA CYS A 6 -7.68 2.75 -1.61
C CYS A 6 -6.15 2.62 -1.44
N ILE A 7 -5.44 2.25 -2.50
CA ILE A 7 -3.98 2.04 -2.52
C ILE A 7 -3.20 3.35 -2.28
N ARG A 8 -3.89 4.47 -2.06
CA ARG A 8 -3.30 5.80 -1.91
C ARG A 8 -2.55 6.02 -0.63
N ASP A 9 -2.95 5.32 0.39
CA ASP A 9 -2.48 5.64 1.72
C ASP A 9 -1.51 4.57 2.21
N SER A 10 -0.23 4.81 2.02
CA SER A 10 0.79 4.05 2.72
C SER A 10 0.97 4.65 4.11
N VAL A 11 0.73 3.87 5.15
CA VAL A 11 1.12 4.23 6.51
C VAL A 11 2.53 3.69 6.75
N SER A 12 3.46 4.59 7.07
CA SER A 12 4.80 4.21 7.51
C SER A 12 4.89 4.35 9.02
N LEU A 13 5.13 3.25 9.70
CA LEU A 13 5.44 3.22 11.12
C LEU A 13 6.95 3.08 11.29
N ILE A 14 7.58 4.10 11.86
CA ILE A 14 9.00 4.09 12.20
C ILE A 14 9.11 3.96 13.71
N VAL A 15 9.74 2.88 14.18
CA VAL A 15 9.97 2.62 15.60
C VAL A 15 11.46 2.68 15.89
N HIS A 16 11.86 3.62 16.74
CA HIS A 16 13.23 3.70 17.26
C HIS A 16 13.33 2.82 18.53
N VAL A 17 13.81 1.60 18.34
CA VAL A 17 13.78 0.54 19.36
C VAL A 17 14.35 0.97 20.71
N PRO A 18 15.55 1.63 20.81
CA PRO A 18 16.11 2.04 22.09
C PRO A 18 15.25 3.02 22.90
N GLU A 19 14.48 3.87 22.22
CA GLU A 19 13.60 4.86 22.87
C GLU A 19 12.21 4.27 23.15
N ALA A 20 11.72 3.38 22.27
CA ALA A 20 10.39 2.81 22.36
C ALA A 20 10.29 1.71 23.43
N GLN A 21 11.34 0.89 23.60
CA GLN A 21 11.33 -0.23 24.55
C GLN A 21 11.01 0.19 25.98
N PRO A 22 11.68 1.21 26.59
CA PRO A 22 11.37 1.62 27.96
C PRO A 22 9.96 2.20 28.14
N VAL A 23 9.35 2.72 27.08
CA VAL A 23 7.97 3.22 27.10
C VAL A 23 6.99 2.05 27.12
N LEU A 24 7.24 1.05 26.30
CA LEU A 24 6.42 -0.17 26.22
C LEU A 24 6.49 -0.96 27.54
N ASP A 25 7.66 -1.13 28.13
CA ASP A 25 7.85 -1.83 29.40
C ASP A 25 7.07 -1.17 30.54
N ARG A 26 6.91 0.15 30.50
CA ARG A 26 6.07 0.89 31.46
C ARG A 26 4.58 0.78 31.22
N LEU A 27 4.17 0.56 29.96
CA LEU A 27 2.76 0.45 29.59
C LEU A 27 2.24 -0.98 29.70
N LEU A 28 3.11 -1.98 29.52
CA LEU A 28 2.83 -3.41 29.53
C LEU A 28 3.59 -4.05 30.71
N THR A 29 3.13 -3.77 31.94
CA THR A 29 3.85 -4.14 33.17
C THR A 29 3.99 -5.64 33.41
N ASP A 30 3.10 -6.44 32.86
CA ASP A 30 3.05 -7.89 33.12
C ASP A 30 3.57 -8.76 31.97
N ASP A 31 3.77 -8.17 30.78
CA ASP A 31 4.18 -8.91 29.56
C ASP A 31 4.99 -7.99 28.64
N SER A 32 6.29 -7.91 28.89
CA SER A 32 7.16 -7.02 28.12
C SER A 32 7.26 -7.44 26.65
N LEU A 33 6.88 -6.55 25.75
CA LEU A 33 7.03 -6.73 24.32
C LEU A 33 8.50 -6.51 23.91
N ASP A 34 9.21 -7.57 23.55
CA ASP A 34 10.59 -7.47 23.06
C ASP A 34 10.62 -6.94 21.61
N LEU A 35 10.81 -5.64 21.45
CA LEU A 35 10.93 -4.98 20.16
C LEU A 35 12.18 -5.44 19.38
N SER A 36 13.26 -5.74 20.09
CA SER A 36 14.50 -6.22 19.44
C SER A 36 14.29 -7.63 18.88
N GLY A 37 13.65 -8.52 19.64
CA GLY A 37 13.26 -9.84 19.19
C GLY A 37 12.28 -9.78 18.01
N LEU A 38 11.29 -8.88 18.08
CA LEU A 38 10.34 -8.65 17.00
C LEU A 38 11.06 -8.14 15.73
N CYS A 39 11.97 -7.20 15.88
CA CYS A 39 12.78 -6.70 14.76
C CYS A 39 13.63 -7.81 14.14
N ASN A 40 14.30 -8.61 14.95
CA ASN A 40 15.11 -9.75 14.47
C ASN A 40 14.26 -10.81 13.77
N ARG A 41 13.02 -11.00 14.20
CA ARG A 41 12.07 -11.95 13.62
C ARG A 41 11.60 -11.54 12.23
N PHE A 42 11.36 -10.24 11.97
CA PHE A 42 10.84 -9.71 10.72
C PHE A 42 11.89 -9.00 9.84
N CYS A 43 13.01 -8.58 10.40
CA CYS A 43 14.09 -7.88 9.70
C CYS A 43 15.36 -8.73 9.70
N TYR A 44 15.50 -9.58 8.71
CA TYR A 44 16.67 -10.46 8.59
C TYR A 44 17.96 -9.63 8.49
N HIS A 45 18.81 -9.66 9.53
CA HIS A 45 20.13 -9.00 9.60
C HIS A 45 20.13 -7.51 9.21
N SER A 46 19.18 -6.70 9.69
CA SER A 46 19.11 -5.23 9.48
C SER A 46 19.11 -4.72 8.03
N ARG A 47 19.16 -5.61 7.04
CA ARG A 47 19.22 -5.25 5.60
C ARG A 47 17.99 -5.62 4.79
N PHE A 48 17.12 -6.46 5.31
CA PHE A 48 15.97 -6.98 4.57
C PHE A 48 14.72 -6.89 5.42
N GLY A 49 13.65 -6.38 4.83
CA GLY A 49 12.32 -6.42 5.41
C GLY A 49 11.55 -7.64 4.89
N MET A 50 10.56 -8.06 5.64
CA MET A 50 9.62 -9.09 5.23
C MET A 50 8.36 -8.45 4.68
N ILE A 51 7.83 -9.00 3.60
CA ILE A 51 6.49 -8.65 3.09
C ILE A 51 5.53 -9.69 3.65
N LEU A 52 4.57 -9.23 4.42
CA LEU A 52 3.51 -10.07 4.95
C LEU A 52 2.37 -10.16 3.93
N GLU A 53 1.86 -11.36 3.70
CA GLU A 53 0.65 -11.53 2.89
C GLU A 53 -0.55 -10.94 3.63
N GLU A 54 -1.39 -10.23 2.89
CA GLU A 54 -2.60 -9.63 3.42
C GLU A 54 -3.55 -10.74 3.91
N ASN A 55 -3.97 -10.63 5.16
CA ASN A 55 -5.03 -11.46 5.73
C ASN A 55 -6.19 -10.58 6.24
N THR A 56 -7.32 -11.19 6.58
CA THR A 56 -8.52 -10.48 7.01
C THR A 56 -8.28 -9.61 8.25
N SER A 57 -7.49 -10.10 9.21
CA SER A 57 -7.18 -9.37 10.44
C SER A 57 -6.31 -8.16 10.17
N MET A 58 -5.28 -8.29 9.31
CA MET A 58 -4.46 -7.15 8.89
C MET A 58 -5.28 -6.09 8.16
N ARG A 59 -6.18 -6.52 7.25
CA ARG A 59 -7.05 -5.60 6.53
C ARG A 59 -7.91 -4.77 7.48
N HIS A 60 -8.52 -5.40 8.46
CA HIS A 60 -9.35 -4.73 9.46
C HIS A 60 -8.54 -3.73 10.29
N LEU A 61 -7.37 -4.14 10.74
CA LEU A 61 -6.45 -3.35 11.55
C LEU A 61 -6.00 -2.07 10.82
N PHE A 62 -5.71 -2.16 9.50
CA PHE A 62 -5.31 -1.00 8.70
C PHE A 62 -6.49 -0.15 8.23
N TYR A 63 -7.67 -0.73 7.99
CA TYR A 63 -8.87 0.02 7.59
C TYR A 63 -9.23 1.11 8.60
N GLU A 64 -9.16 0.81 9.87
CA GLU A 64 -9.47 1.75 10.94
C GLU A 64 -8.55 2.97 10.97
N LEU A 65 -7.28 2.84 10.56
CA LEU A 65 -6.33 3.97 10.53
C LEU A 65 -6.79 5.14 9.67
N TYR A 66 -7.57 4.85 8.63
CA TYR A 66 -8.01 5.87 7.66
C TYR A 66 -9.36 6.51 8.03
N HIS A 67 -10.11 5.90 8.93
CA HIS A 67 -11.47 6.35 9.28
C HIS A 67 -11.58 7.01 10.66
N VAL A 68 -10.46 7.48 11.18
CA VAL A 68 -10.41 8.09 12.53
C VAL A 68 -10.78 9.58 12.47
N PRO A 69 -11.76 10.03 13.28
CA PRO A 69 -12.07 11.44 13.41
C PRO A 69 -10.85 12.26 13.85
N GLU A 70 -10.68 13.45 13.23
CA GLU A 70 -9.51 14.32 13.46
C GLU A 70 -9.29 14.64 14.94
N ALA A 71 -10.38 14.88 15.68
CA ALA A 71 -10.32 15.26 17.11
C ALA A 71 -9.59 14.24 18.00
N ILE A 72 -9.61 12.96 17.64
CA ILE A 72 -8.99 11.89 18.43
C ILE A 72 -7.80 11.23 17.73
N ARG A 73 -7.52 11.59 16.47
CA ARG A 73 -6.53 10.93 15.60
C ARG A 73 -5.19 10.72 16.29
N LYS A 74 -4.60 11.76 16.89
CA LYS A 74 -3.28 11.66 17.53
C LYS A 74 -3.24 10.64 18.67
N ARG A 75 -4.30 10.57 19.48
CA ARG A 75 -4.40 9.62 20.60
C ARG A 75 -4.67 8.22 20.10
N TYR A 76 -5.57 8.11 19.13
CA TYR A 76 -5.93 6.84 18.50
C TYR A 76 -4.73 6.18 17.81
N LEU A 77 -3.93 6.94 17.04
CA LEU A 77 -2.74 6.41 16.38
C LEU A 77 -1.72 5.83 17.36
N ARG A 78 -1.60 6.39 18.57
CA ARG A 78 -0.72 5.82 19.61
C ARG A 78 -1.20 4.44 20.07
N LEU A 79 -2.51 4.27 20.29
CA LEU A 79 -3.10 2.98 20.63
C LEU A 79 -2.96 1.99 19.47
N LYS A 80 -3.16 2.45 18.25
CA LYS A 80 -3.07 1.62 17.05
C LYS A 80 -1.66 1.11 16.78
N VAL A 81 -0.63 1.91 17.09
CA VAL A 81 0.76 1.45 17.05
C VAL A 81 0.98 0.28 18.01
N MET A 82 0.45 0.37 19.23
CA MET A 82 0.54 -0.71 20.21
C MET A 82 -0.16 -1.98 19.69
N GLU A 83 -1.36 -1.83 19.17
CA GLU A 83 -2.13 -2.94 18.59
C GLU A 83 -1.39 -3.61 17.43
N ILE A 84 -0.80 -2.82 16.52
CA ILE A 84 0.00 -3.34 15.40
C ILE A 84 1.21 -4.13 15.93
N LEU A 85 1.93 -3.60 16.90
CA LEU A 85 3.10 -4.26 17.48
C LEU A 85 2.72 -5.57 18.16
N LEU A 86 1.63 -5.58 18.94
CA LEU A 86 1.10 -6.79 19.57
C LEU A 86 0.64 -7.81 18.52
N PHE A 87 -0.06 -7.36 17.48
CA PHE A 87 -0.48 -8.23 16.39
C PHE A 87 0.71 -8.89 15.68
N LEU A 88 1.81 -8.14 15.46
CA LEU A 88 3.02 -8.69 14.86
C LEU A 88 3.63 -9.83 15.69
N THR A 89 3.44 -9.84 17.01
CA THR A 89 3.95 -10.96 17.85
C THR A 89 3.25 -12.27 17.56
N THR A 90 1.98 -12.22 17.13
CA THR A 90 1.17 -13.41 16.82
C THR A 90 1.47 -13.99 15.44
N LEU A 91 2.16 -13.24 14.59
CA LEU A 91 2.48 -13.69 13.24
C LEU A 91 3.73 -14.55 13.24
N GLU A 92 3.63 -15.73 12.68
CA GLU A 92 4.81 -16.52 12.36
C GLU A 92 5.36 -16.09 10.99
N PRO A 93 6.65 -15.73 10.91
CA PRO A 93 7.27 -15.46 9.62
C PRO A 93 7.20 -16.73 8.78
N VAL A 94 6.37 -16.73 7.73
CA VAL A 94 6.37 -17.83 6.78
C VAL A 94 7.72 -17.80 6.07
N GLN A 95 8.60 -18.71 6.44
CA GLN A 95 9.82 -18.96 5.68
C GLN A 95 9.44 -19.63 4.35
N LYS A 96 8.99 -18.85 3.40
CA LYS A 96 8.92 -19.33 2.01
C LYS A 96 10.36 -19.52 1.56
N GLN A 97 10.76 -20.76 1.32
CA GLN A 97 12.09 -21.15 0.82
C GLN A 97 12.53 -20.41 -0.47
N ASN A 98 11.66 -19.61 -1.06
CA ASN A 98 11.85 -18.82 -2.26
C ASN A 98 11.54 -17.31 -2.08
N GLN A 99 11.55 -16.78 -0.85
CA GLN A 99 11.45 -15.33 -0.72
C GLN A 99 12.70 -14.68 -1.31
N ILE A 100 12.51 -13.94 -2.37
CA ILE A 100 13.57 -13.16 -2.99
C ILE A 100 13.96 -12.07 -1.99
N GLN A 101 15.15 -12.17 -1.43
CA GLN A 101 15.70 -11.16 -0.54
C GLN A 101 15.98 -9.89 -1.36
N LEU A 102 15.18 -8.88 -1.16
CA LEU A 102 15.41 -7.55 -1.72
C LEU A 102 16.46 -6.86 -0.88
N ASN A 103 17.59 -6.49 -1.48
CA ASN A 103 18.54 -5.63 -0.77
C ASN A 103 17.95 -4.21 -0.61
N LYS A 104 18.48 -3.46 0.37
CA LYS A 104 18.00 -2.10 0.68
C LYS A 104 17.94 -1.22 -0.56
N LYS A 105 18.99 -1.24 -1.40
CA LYS A 105 19.05 -0.45 -2.64
C LYS A 105 17.90 -0.79 -3.61
N GLN A 106 17.58 -2.07 -3.77
CA GLN A 106 16.48 -2.52 -4.62
C GLN A 106 15.12 -2.09 -4.03
N ALA A 107 14.94 -2.24 -2.72
CA ALA A 107 13.70 -1.83 -2.06
C ALA A 107 13.48 -0.31 -2.16
N ASP A 108 14.52 0.50 -1.92
CA ASP A 108 14.46 1.95 -2.01
C ASP A 108 14.17 2.41 -3.44
N ALA A 109 14.84 1.82 -4.43
CA ALA A 109 14.57 2.10 -5.85
C ALA A 109 13.13 1.76 -6.26
N VAL A 110 12.59 0.64 -5.79
CA VAL A 110 11.19 0.27 -6.08
C VAL A 110 10.20 1.21 -5.40
N LYS A 111 10.47 1.69 -4.18
CA LYS A 111 9.64 2.71 -3.50
C LYS A 111 9.64 4.03 -4.26
N GLU A 112 10.82 4.48 -4.74
CA GLU A 112 10.94 5.69 -5.54
C GLU A 112 10.14 5.58 -6.86
N ILE A 113 10.25 4.42 -7.54
CA ILE A 113 9.47 4.16 -8.76
C ILE A 113 7.97 4.12 -8.46
N HIS A 114 7.56 3.51 -7.36
CA HIS A 114 6.16 3.50 -6.93
C HIS A 114 5.66 4.93 -6.69
N TYR A 115 6.40 5.74 -5.96
CA TYR A 115 6.07 7.15 -5.74
C TYR A 115 5.94 7.90 -7.06
N LEU A 116 6.89 7.75 -7.97
CA LEU A 116 6.84 8.36 -9.29
C LEU A 116 5.57 7.98 -10.06
N LEU A 117 5.23 6.71 -10.11
CA LEU A 117 4.04 6.19 -10.80
C LEU A 117 2.74 6.75 -10.22
N THR A 118 2.65 6.90 -8.90
CA THR A 118 1.45 7.41 -8.22
C THR A 118 1.30 8.92 -8.32
N GLN A 119 2.41 9.68 -8.46
CA GLN A 119 2.36 11.12 -8.72
C GLN A 119 2.05 11.44 -10.18
N HIS A 120 2.44 10.58 -11.10
CA HIS A 120 2.31 10.79 -12.55
C HIS A 120 1.32 9.80 -13.18
N VAL A 121 0.12 9.69 -12.60
CA VAL A 121 -0.92 8.70 -12.98
C VAL A 121 -1.28 8.75 -14.46
N LYS A 122 -1.29 9.94 -15.05
CA LYS A 122 -1.61 10.16 -16.47
C LYS A 122 -0.52 9.64 -17.40
N GLU A 123 0.73 9.63 -16.97
CA GLU A 123 1.86 9.29 -17.80
C GLU A 123 1.97 7.76 -18.01
N HIS A 124 2.39 7.37 -19.22
CA HIS A 124 2.63 5.99 -19.60
C HIS A 124 4.14 5.72 -19.66
N LEU A 125 4.79 5.67 -18.48
CA LEU A 125 6.20 5.34 -18.40
C LEU A 125 6.44 3.87 -18.74
N THR A 126 7.41 3.62 -19.62
CA THR A 126 7.80 2.25 -19.97
C THR A 126 8.62 1.61 -18.84
N ILE A 127 8.66 0.28 -18.83
CA ILE A 127 9.48 -0.46 -17.85
C ILE A 127 10.97 -0.10 -17.96
N ASN A 128 11.45 0.18 -19.17
CA ASN A 128 12.86 0.54 -19.38
C ASN A 128 13.18 1.94 -18.80
N GLU A 129 12.30 2.92 -18.98
CA GLU A 129 12.43 4.25 -18.37
C GLU A 129 12.42 4.17 -16.84
N LEU A 130 11.48 3.40 -16.29
CA LEU A 130 11.41 3.17 -14.85
C LEU A 130 12.66 2.47 -14.30
N ALA A 131 13.14 1.46 -15.01
CA ALA A 131 14.33 0.71 -14.63
C ALA A 131 15.59 1.61 -14.66
N GLN A 132 15.72 2.45 -15.69
CA GLN A 132 16.80 3.43 -15.80
C GLN A 132 16.77 4.43 -14.63
N ARG A 133 15.60 4.97 -14.29
CA ARG A 133 15.45 5.92 -13.16
C ARG A 133 15.80 5.28 -11.82
N GLY A 134 15.39 4.02 -11.59
CA GLY A 134 15.71 3.29 -10.37
C GLY A 134 17.11 2.67 -10.33
N GLY A 135 17.92 2.81 -11.40
CA GLY A 135 19.25 2.19 -11.50
C GLY A 135 19.21 0.65 -11.40
N LEU A 136 18.16 0.03 -11.92
CA LEU A 136 17.94 -1.42 -11.91
C LEU A 136 17.81 -1.96 -13.33
N ALA A 137 18.16 -3.24 -13.52
CA ALA A 137 17.78 -3.93 -14.75
C ALA A 137 16.26 -4.11 -14.80
N ALA A 138 15.64 -4.03 -16.00
CA ALA A 138 14.19 -4.14 -16.18
C ALA A 138 13.59 -5.44 -15.61
N THR A 139 14.31 -6.56 -15.71
CA THR A 139 13.93 -7.85 -15.12
C THR A 139 13.96 -7.81 -13.60
N THR A 140 14.97 -7.18 -13.02
CA THR A 140 15.11 -6.99 -11.58
C THR A 140 13.98 -6.10 -11.04
N LEU A 141 13.69 -4.97 -11.71
CA LEU A 141 12.59 -4.08 -11.33
C LEU A 141 11.25 -4.82 -11.32
N LYS A 142 10.90 -5.54 -12.40
CA LYS A 142 9.64 -6.30 -12.47
C LYS A 142 9.51 -7.29 -11.32
N ARG A 143 10.57 -8.03 -11.04
CA ARG A 143 10.61 -9.00 -9.96
C ARG A 143 10.46 -8.34 -8.60
N CYS A 144 11.29 -7.34 -8.29
CA CYS A 144 11.26 -6.64 -7.01
C CYS A 144 9.93 -5.92 -6.77
N PHE A 145 9.35 -5.31 -7.79
CA PHE A 145 8.05 -4.66 -7.67
C PHE A 145 6.94 -5.67 -7.37
N LYS A 146 6.94 -6.82 -8.07
CA LYS A 146 5.96 -7.88 -7.81
C LYS A 146 6.11 -8.46 -6.41
N GLU A 147 7.33 -8.63 -5.91
CA GLU A 147 7.58 -9.08 -4.54
C GLU A 147 7.09 -8.07 -3.50
N MET A 148 7.30 -6.76 -3.73
CA MET A 148 6.89 -5.73 -2.76
C MET A 148 5.40 -5.45 -2.77
N TYR A 149 4.75 -5.48 -3.94
CA TYR A 149 3.35 -5.06 -4.09
C TYR A 149 2.40 -6.20 -4.49
N GLY A 150 2.89 -7.43 -4.58
CA GLY A 150 2.10 -8.62 -4.92
C GLY A 150 1.61 -8.67 -6.37
N LYS A 151 1.85 -7.62 -7.15
CA LYS A 151 1.29 -7.43 -8.50
C LYS A 151 2.36 -6.91 -9.46
N THR A 152 2.18 -7.13 -10.75
CA THR A 152 3.03 -6.48 -11.76
C THR A 152 2.77 -4.97 -11.76
N ILE A 153 3.75 -4.17 -12.19
CA ILE A 153 3.62 -2.71 -12.32
C ILE A 153 2.37 -2.34 -13.13
N PHE A 154 2.11 -3.08 -14.22
CA PHE A 154 0.94 -2.83 -15.07
C PHE A 154 -0.38 -3.08 -14.32
N GLN A 155 -0.51 -4.22 -13.64
CA GLN A 155 -1.71 -4.55 -12.85
C GLN A 155 -1.92 -3.53 -11.72
N TYR A 156 -0.85 -3.19 -11.01
CA TYR A 156 -0.87 -2.19 -9.97
C TYR A 156 -1.41 -0.84 -10.48
N MET A 157 -0.84 -0.35 -11.59
CA MET A 157 -1.24 0.94 -12.16
C MET A 157 -2.67 0.92 -12.73
N GLN A 158 -3.14 -0.21 -13.27
CA GLN A 158 -4.55 -0.33 -13.66
C GLN A 158 -5.49 -0.16 -12.46
N GLU A 159 -5.24 -0.86 -11.37
CA GLU A 159 -6.05 -0.76 -10.16
C GLU A 159 -5.96 0.65 -9.56
N TYR A 160 -4.76 1.22 -9.48
CA TYR A 160 -4.54 2.56 -8.96
C TYR A 160 -5.32 3.62 -9.75
N ARG A 161 -5.29 3.56 -11.08
CA ARG A 161 -6.05 4.46 -11.97
C ARG A 161 -7.55 4.34 -11.76
N VAL A 162 -8.06 3.12 -11.61
CA VAL A 162 -9.49 2.88 -11.32
C VAL A 162 -9.88 3.42 -9.96
N SER A 163 -9.06 3.19 -8.94
CA SER A 163 -9.29 3.71 -7.58
C SER A 163 -9.32 5.24 -7.56
N GLU A 164 -8.39 5.89 -8.28
CA GLU A 164 -8.36 7.35 -8.42
C GLU A 164 -9.61 7.87 -9.13
N ALA A 165 -10.01 7.19 -10.21
CA ALA A 165 -11.23 7.53 -10.92
C ALA A 165 -12.48 7.36 -10.04
N ALA A 166 -12.56 6.31 -9.22
CA ALA A 166 -13.67 6.09 -8.29
C ALA A 166 -13.81 7.26 -7.30
N ARG A 167 -12.69 7.77 -6.76
CA ARG A 167 -12.68 8.95 -5.91
C ARG A 167 -13.18 10.19 -6.65
N LEU A 168 -12.64 10.46 -7.84
CA LEU A 168 -13.04 11.62 -8.65
C LEU A 168 -14.53 11.58 -9.06
N LEU A 169 -15.07 10.38 -9.28
CA LEU A 169 -16.50 10.19 -9.58
C LEU A 169 -17.41 10.60 -8.41
N ILE A 170 -16.97 10.44 -7.17
CA ILE A 170 -17.72 10.77 -5.96
C ILE A 170 -17.54 12.26 -5.61
N GLU A 171 -16.29 12.73 -5.56
CA GLU A 171 -15.94 14.05 -5.04
C GLU A 171 -16.10 15.18 -6.06
N GLY A 172 -15.99 14.85 -7.37
CA GLY A 172 -15.93 15.84 -8.45
C GLY A 172 -17.21 15.96 -9.28
N GLU A 173 -17.25 17.04 -10.09
CA GLU A 173 -18.29 17.29 -11.09
C GLU A 173 -17.81 16.98 -12.52
N GLU A 174 -16.56 16.59 -12.70
CA GLU A 174 -15.96 16.28 -14.00
C GLU A 174 -16.75 15.19 -14.73
N SER A 175 -16.85 15.30 -16.04
CA SER A 175 -17.45 14.24 -16.87
C SER A 175 -16.66 12.94 -16.78
N ILE A 176 -17.30 11.81 -17.09
CA ILE A 176 -16.63 10.51 -17.13
C ILE A 176 -15.46 10.49 -18.12
N MET A 177 -15.58 11.25 -19.20
CA MET A 177 -14.55 11.36 -20.22
C MET A 177 -13.33 12.15 -19.71
N GLU A 178 -13.57 13.24 -19.00
CA GLU A 178 -12.50 14.04 -18.37
C GLU A 178 -11.78 13.25 -17.29
N ILE A 179 -12.52 12.52 -16.45
CA ILE A 179 -11.93 11.64 -15.43
C ILE A 179 -11.09 10.54 -16.09
N ALA A 180 -11.58 9.90 -17.16
CA ALA A 180 -10.83 8.90 -17.89
C ALA A 180 -9.49 9.46 -18.40
N ALA A 181 -9.52 10.64 -19.03
CA ALA A 181 -8.31 11.31 -19.52
C ALA A 181 -7.35 11.68 -18.37
N ARG A 182 -7.89 12.16 -17.25
CA ARG A 182 -7.12 12.57 -16.07
C ARG A 182 -6.38 11.39 -15.43
N VAL A 183 -6.98 10.21 -15.43
CA VAL A 183 -6.34 9.00 -14.90
C VAL A 183 -5.55 8.22 -15.96
N GLY A 184 -5.32 8.80 -17.14
CA GLY A 184 -4.42 8.26 -18.16
C GLY A 184 -5.07 7.27 -19.13
N TYR A 185 -6.39 7.33 -19.33
CA TYR A 185 -7.04 6.57 -20.41
C TYR A 185 -7.38 7.50 -21.57
N GLU A 186 -6.77 7.25 -22.73
CA GLU A 186 -7.08 7.95 -23.98
C GLU A 186 -8.47 7.59 -24.55
N ASN A 187 -9.00 6.43 -24.17
CA ASN A 187 -10.25 5.90 -24.67
C ASN A 187 -11.22 5.59 -23.54
N SER A 188 -12.35 6.32 -23.51
CA SER A 188 -13.38 6.17 -22.48
C SER A 188 -14.02 4.77 -22.44
N SER A 189 -14.10 4.07 -23.59
CA SER A 189 -14.62 2.69 -23.60
C SER A 189 -13.65 1.70 -22.97
N LYS A 190 -12.33 1.87 -23.17
CA LYS A 190 -11.32 1.07 -22.47
C LYS A 190 -11.34 1.35 -20.98
N PHE A 191 -11.49 2.63 -20.60
CA PHE A 191 -11.67 3.05 -19.21
C PHE A 191 -12.89 2.38 -18.59
N ALA A 192 -14.08 2.49 -19.20
CA ALA A 192 -15.32 1.93 -18.68
C ALA A 192 -15.21 0.41 -18.45
N LYS A 193 -14.60 -0.32 -19.38
CA LYS A 193 -14.36 -1.77 -19.24
C LYS A 193 -13.41 -2.08 -18.08
N ALA A 194 -12.30 -1.34 -17.97
CA ALA A 194 -11.37 -1.51 -16.86
C ALA A 194 -12.04 -1.19 -15.52
N PHE A 195 -12.76 -0.07 -15.45
CA PHE A 195 -13.48 0.34 -14.25
C PHE A 195 -14.51 -0.70 -13.81
N GLN A 196 -15.33 -1.18 -14.74
CA GLN A 196 -16.33 -2.23 -14.46
C GLN A 196 -15.69 -3.54 -14.02
N LYS A 197 -14.54 -3.92 -14.59
CA LYS A 197 -13.80 -5.12 -14.21
C LYS A 197 -13.37 -5.08 -12.73
N PHE A 198 -12.95 -3.93 -12.23
CA PHE A 198 -12.44 -3.79 -10.85
C PHE A 198 -13.52 -3.45 -9.82
N THR A 199 -14.55 -2.68 -10.20
CA THR A 199 -15.59 -2.21 -9.26
C THR A 199 -16.92 -2.97 -9.37
N GLY A 200 -17.08 -3.78 -10.44
CA GLY A 200 -18.36 -4.45 -10.75
C GLY A 200 -19.42 -3.53 -11.35
N LEU A 201 -19.21 -2.21 -11.38
CA LEU A 201 -20.15 -1.20 -11.87
C LEU A 201 -19.53 -0.38 -13.00
N THR A 202 -20.37 0.13 -13.91
CA THR A 202 -19.90 1.14 -14.85
C THR A 202 -19.61 2.46 -14.13
N PRO A 203 -18.76 3.35 -14.65
CA PRO A 203 -18.48 4.65 -14.04
C PRO A 203 -19.74 5.47 -13.74
N SER A 204 -20.72 5.45 -14.65
CA SER A 204 -22.00 6.16 -14.48
C SER A 204 -22.81 5.59 -13.33
N MET A 205 -22.96 4.26 -13.28
CA MET A 205 -23.68 3.57 -12.20
C MET A 205 -22.98 3.77 -10.85
N TYR A 206 -21.65 3.76 -10.86
CA TYR A 206 -20.85 3.98 -9.66
C TYR A 206 -21.08 5.39 -9.10
N ARG A 207 -21.03 6.41 -9.96
CA ARG A 207 -21.34 7.79 -9.59
C ARG A 207 -22.75 7.92 -9.02
N GLN A 208 -23.75 7.39 -9.72
CA GLN A 208 -25.14 7.47 -9.28
C GLN A 208 -25.36 6.81 -7.92
N LYS A 209 -24.68 5.71 -7.65
CA LYS A 209 -24.83 4.95 -6.40
C LYS A 209 -24.14 5.60 -5.20
N HIS A 210 -23.02 6.30 -5.42
CA HIS A 210 -22.15 6.79 -4.34
C HIS A 210 -22.11 8.32 -4.22
N LYS A 211 -22.65 9.06 -5.18
CA LYS A 211 -22.82 10.50 -5.10
C LYS A 211 -24.19 10.78 -4.50
N SER A 212 -24.22 11.16 -3.23
CA SER A 212 -25.41 11.57 -2.49
C SER A 212 -25.72 13.03 -2.75
#